data_8a0c72cf94e2f84cb33869e3c13191e0
#
_entry.id   8a0c72cf94e2f84cb33869e3c13191e0
#
_cell.length_a   1.000
_cell.length_b   1.000
_cell.length_c   1.000
_cell.angle_alpha   90.00
_cell.angle_beta   90.00
_cell.angle_gamma   90.00
#
_symmetry.space_group_name_H-M   'P 1'
#
loop_
_entity.id
_entity.type
_entity.pdbx_description
1 polymer ?
#
loop_
_entity_poly.entity_id
_entity_poly.type
_entity_poly.pdbx_seq_one_letter_code
_entity_poly.pdbx_strand_id
1 'polypeptide(L)'
;GAHYNPEAMLNQTDHFSFFDQGGLDVAFFGLSEVDRDGNVNTTNLNGKIAGVGGFPNISANAKHSVFVGFFTAGGLKCHLEDGKLVIDQEGRFDKFVNSCRQLSFNAEQSLAKGNKVTFITERCVLVRTKEGMVLTEIAPGVDLKTQVLDHIGFDPIIPEGGPALMDERLFQETWGHLRDTF
;
A
#
# COMPACT_ATOMS: atom_id res chain seq x y z
N GLY A 1 4.21 10.12 -22.21
CA GLY A 1 4.27 11.04 -21.08
C GLY A 1 5.15 12.24 -21.37
N ALA A 2 4.97 13.30 -20.60
CA ALA A 2 5.85 14.47 -20.66
C ALA A 2 7.04 14.24 -19.71
N HIS A 3 8.23 14.60 -20.16
CA HIS A 3 9.45 14.55 -19.36
C HIS A 3 9.90 15.98 -19.07
N TYR A 4 10.20 16.26 -17.81
CA TYR A 4 10.73 17.56 -17.38
C TYR A 4 12.17 17.37 -16.92
N ASN A 5 13.11 18.01 -17.61
CA ASN A 5 14.54 18.01 -17.27
C ASN A 5 15.10 16.64 -16.87
N PRO A 6 14.93 15.58 -17.70
CA PRO A 6 15.47 14.26 -17.38
C PRO A 6 17.00 14.29 -17.48
N GLU A 7 17.66 13.59 -16.57
CA GLU A 7 19.12 13.36 -16.66
C GLU A 7 19.48 12.38 -17.78
N ALA A 8 18.58 11.44 -18.07
CA ALA A 8 18.73 10.47 -19.16
C ALA A 8 17.36 10.06 -19.72
N MET A 9 17.35 9.67 -20.98
CA MET A 9 16.20 9.07 -21.64
C MET A 9 16.62 7.72 -22.21
N LEU A 10 15.95 6.67 -21.78
CA LEU A 10 16.16 5.30 -22.23
C LEU A 10 14.97 4.84 -23.07
N ASN A 11 15.20 3.92 -24.01
CA ASN A 11 14.11 3.23 -24.66
C ASN A 11 13.38 2.33 -23.63
N GLN A 12 12.16 1.89 -23.96
CA GLN A 12 11.34 1.11 -23.03
C GLN A 12 12.00 -0.22 -22.64
N THR A 13 12.65 -0.90 -23.58
CA THR A 13 13.28 -2.20 -23.33
C THR A 13 14.42 -2.09 -22.32
N ASP A 14 15.31 -1.14 -22.51
CA ASP A 14 16.43 -0.93 -21.59
C ASP A 14 15.97 -0.48 -20.22
N HIS A 15 14.92 0.34 -20.19
CA HIS A 15 14.31 0.80 -18.93
C HIS A 15 13.70 -0.37 -18.13
N PHE A 16 12.97 -1.26 -18.80
CA PHE A 16 12.44 -2.47 -18.14
C PHE A 16 13.54 -3.47 -17.75
N SER A 17 14.60 -3.60 -18.55
CA SER A 17 15.77 -4.40 -18.16
C SER A 17 16.41 -3.90 -16.86
N PHE A 18 16.47 -2.59 -16.65
CA PHE A 18 16.92 -1.99 -15.40
C PHE A 18 16.01 -2.37 -14.20
N PHE A 19 14.69 -2.33 -14.39
CA PHE A 19 13.74 -2.75 -13.36
C PHE A 19 13.86 -4.24 -13.05
N ASP A 20 13.92 -5.09 -14.06
CA ASP A 20 14.01 -6.54 -13.91
C ASP A 20 15.30 -6.99 -13.21
N GLN A 21 16.37 -6.20 -13.30
CA GLN A 21 17.63 -6.44 -12.61
C GLN A 21 17.68 -5.86 -11.17
N GLY A 22 16.56 -5.35 -10.64
CA GLY A 22 16.49 -4.82 -9.30
C GLY A 22 17.10 -3.41 -9.15
N GLY A 23 17.05 -2.60 -10.21
CA GLY A 23 17.59 -1.25 -10.22
C GLY A 23 16.82 -0.23 -9.38
N LEU A 24 15.70 -0.62 -8.76
CA LEU A 24 14.89 0.26 -7.92
C LEU A 24 15.04 -0.07 -6.45
N ASP A 25 15.42 0.92 -5.65
CA ASP A 25 15.44 0.79 -4.19
C ASP A 25 14.02 0.82 -3.62
N VAL A 26 13.15 1.69 -4.13
CA VAL A 26 11.75 1.80 -3.73
C VAL A 26 10.87 1.98 -4.96
N ALA A 27 9.73 1.30 -4.98
CA ALA A 27 8.70 1.49 -5.99
C ALA A 27 7.33 1.68 -5.32
N PHE A 28 6.58 2.69 -5.76
CA PHE A 28 5.25 3.01 -5.26
C PHE A 28 4.18 2.54 -6.26
N PHE A 29 3.16 1.87 -5.75
CA PHE A 29 2.05 1.33 -6.53
C PHE A 29 0.71 1.75 -5.95
N GLY A 30 -0.32 1.85 -6.80
CA GLY A 30 -1.69 1.97 -6.34
C GLY A 30 -2.14 0.69 -5.61
N LEU A 31 -2.79 0.84 -4.46
CA LEU A 31 -3.34 -0.26 -3.69
C LEU A 31 -4.69 -0.68 -4.28
N SER A 32 -4.79 -1.94 -4.68
CA SER A 32 -6.00 -2.56 -5.21
C SER A 32 -6.55 -3.60 -4.22
N GLU A 33 -6.64 -4.87 -4.59
CA GLU A 33 -7.01 -5.97 -3.70
C GLU A 33 -5.74 -6.61 -3.13
N VAL A 34 -5.72 -6.85 -1.82
CA VAL A 34 -4.60 -7.43 -1.07
C VAL A 34 -5.11 -8.59 -0.23
N ASP A 35 -4.40 -9.73 -0.21
CA ASP A 35 -4.79 -10.85 0.62
C ASP A 35 -3.95 -11.01 1.90
N ARG A 36 -4.32 -12.00 2.72
CA ARG A 36 -3.67 -12.33 3.99
C ARG A 36 -2.17 -12.63 3.88
N ASP A 37 -1.73 -13.08 2.70
CA ASP A 37 -0.33 -13.38 2.43
C ASP A 37 0.42 -12.16 1.86
N GLY A 38 -0.26 -11.01 1.72
CA GLY A 38 0.28 -9.78 1.15
C GLY A 38 0.40 -9.81 -0.37
N ASN A 39 -0.24 -10.77 -1.03
CA ASN A 39 -0.31 -10.77 -2.49
C ASN A 39 -1.25 -9.66 -2.96
N VAL A 40 -1.01 -9.17 -4.18
CA VAL A 40 -1.81 -8.08 -4.75
C VAL A 40 -2.42 -8.49 -6.07
N ASN A 41 -3.69 -8.17 -6.24
CA ASN A 41 -4.41 -8.25 -7.50
C ASN A 41 -4.72 -6.86 -8.02
N THR A 42 -4.22 -6.52 -9.22
CA THR A 42 -4.51 -5.27 -9.92
C THR A 42 -5.23 -5.49 -11.26
N THR A 43 -5.45 -6.73 -11.66
CA THR A 43 -5.85 -7.09 -13.02
C THR A 43 -7.25 -7.60 -13.16
N ASN A 44 -7.83 -8.18 -12.12
CA ASN A 44 -9.19 -8.68 -12.13
C ASN A 44 -10.01 -8.09 -10.99
N LEU A 45 -10.56 -6.91 -11.22
CA LEU A 45 -11.36 -6.19 -10.23
C LEU A 45 -12.83 -6.28 -10.59
N ASN A 46 -13.62 -6.93 -9.75
CA ASN A 46 -15.07 -7.12 -9.96
C ASN A 46 -15.44 -7.75 -11.33
N GLY A 47 -14.60 -8.71 -11.80
CA GLY A 47 -14.82 -9.38 -13.09
C GLY A 47 -14.38 -8.58 -14.31
N LYS A 48 -13.87 -7.36 -14.13
CA LYS A 48 -13.27 -6.58 -15.21
C LYS A 48 -11.77 -6.85 -15.24
N ILE A 49 -11.29 -7.33 -16.39
CA ILE A 49 -9.88 -7.58 -16.60
C ILE A 49 -9.24 -6.29 -17.13
N ALA A 50 -8.24 -5.80 -16.41
CA ALA A 50 -7.39 -4.69 -16.82
C ALA A 50 -6.00 -5.21 -17.20
N GLY A 51 -5.30 -4.50 -18.07
CA GLY A 51 -3.91 -4.81 -18.38
C GLY A 51 -2.98 -4.53 -17.21
N VAL A 52 -1.95 -5.33 -17.04
CA VAL A 52 -0.97 -5.19 -15.94
C VAL A 52 0.04 -4.06 -16.16
N GLY A 53 0.25 -3.63 -17.42
CA GLY A 53 1.30 -2.66 -17.76
C GLY A 53 2.67 -3.12 -17.26
N GLY A 54 3.44 -2.19 -16.70
CA GLY A 54 4.76 -2.47 -16.12
C GLY A 54 4.75 -3.01 -14.69
N PHE A 55 3.57 -3.21 -14.09
CA PHE A 55 3.45 -3.58 -12.69
C PHE A 55 4.23 -4.84 -12.30
N PRO A 56 4.15 -5.99 -13.03
CA PRO A 56 4.89 -7.20 -12.66
C PRO A 56 6.41 -7.01 -12.69
N ASN A 57 6.94 -6.38 -13.74
CA ASN A 57 8.37 -6.14 -13.89
C ASN A 57 8.92 -5.27 -12.76
N ILE A 58 8.23 -4.18 -12.46
CA ILE A 58 8.66 -3.22 -11.43
C ILE A 58 8.56 -3.84 -10.04
N SER A 59 7.40 -4.45 -9.71
CA SER A 59 7.12 -4.97 -8.38
C SER A 59 7.93 -6.23 -8.03
N ALA A 60 8.25 -7.06 -9.02
CA ALA A 60 8.92 -8.34 -8.78
C ALA A 60 10.35 -8.20 -8.23
N ASN A 61 11.03 -7.08 -8.50
CA ASN A 61 12.44 -6.90 -8.18
C ASN A 61 12.79 -5.59 -7.47
N ALA A 62 11.83 -4.69 -7.21
CA ALA A 62 12.04 -3.53 -6.35
C ALA A 62 12.41 -3.98 -4.93
N LYS A 63 13.47 -3.41 -4.35
CA LYS A 63 13.93 -3.79 -2.99
C LYS A 63 12.89 -3.46 -1.91
N HIS A 64 12.06 -2.45 -2.15
CA HIS A 64 10.92 -2.13 -1.32
C HIS A 64 9.71 -1.78 -2.19
N SER A 65 8.70 -2.61 -2.17
CA SER A 65 7.41 -2.35 -2.81
C SER A 65 6.45 -1.72 -1.81
N VAL A 66 6.00 -0.50 -2.10
CA VAL A 66 5.06 0.27 -1.27
C VAL A 66 3.75 0.43 -2.02
N PHE A 67 2.69 -0.15 -1.50
CA PHE A 67 1.34 -0.06 -2.06
C PHE A 67 0.55 1.01 -1.30
N VAL A 68 0.08 2.05 -2.00
CA VAL A 68 -0.57 3.22 -1.41
C VAL A 68 -1.98 3.38 -1.97
N GLY A 69 -2.95 3.64 -1.12
CA GLY A 69 -4.32 3.90 -1.54
C GLY A 69 -5.30 3.88 -0.38
N PHE A 70 -6.55 4.15 -0.68
CA PHE A 70 -7.61 4.07 0.33
C PHE A 70 -7.83 2.63 0.80
N PHE A 71 -8.20 2.48 2.07
CA PHE A 71 -8.41 1.19 2.72
C PHE A 71 -9.60 0.42 2.15
N THR A 72 -10.71 1.13 1.91
CA THR A 72 -11.88 0.60 1.23
C THR A 72 -12.14 1.33 -0.09
N ALA A 73 -12.97 0.79 -0.95
CA ALA A 73 -13.31 1.36 -2.24
C ALA A 73 -14.82 1.59 -2.39
N GLY A 74 -15.19 2.42 -3.35
CA GLY A 74 -16.60 2.59 -3.72
C GLY A 74 -17.37 3.57 -2.84
N GLY A 75 -16.78 4.73 -2.56
CA GLY A 75 -17.48 5.85 -1.92
C GLY A 75 -17.02 6.19 -0.52
N LEU A 76 -15.81 5.76 -0.13
CA LEU A 76 -15.18 6.23 1.11
C LEU A 76 -15.13 7.76 1.12
N LYS A 77 -15.57 8.35 2.23
CA LYS A 77 -15.43 9.78 2.51
C LYS A 77 -14.79 9.93 3.87
N CYS A 78 -13.76 10.73 3.94
CA CYS A 78 -13.06 11.08 5.16
C CYS A 78 -12.55 12.51 5.09
N HIS A 79 -12.32 13.11 6.24
CA HIS A 79 -11.73 14.43 6.37
C HIS A 79 -10.80 14.48 7.58
N LEU A 80 -10.08 15.59 7.73
CA LEU A 80 -9.23 15.85 8.88
C LEU A 80 -9.95 16.82 9.81
N GLU A 81 -10.01 16.48 11.10
CA GLU A 81 -10.57 17.33 12.13
C GLU A 81 -9.70 17.24 13.41
N ASP A 82 -9.22 18.38 13.89
CA ASP A 82 -8.41 18.48 15.11
C ASP A 82 -7.19 17.53 15.15
N GLY A 83 -6.50 17.38 14.01
CA GLY A 83 -5.33 16.48 13.88
C GLY A 83 -5.66 14.99 13.86
N LYS A 84 -6.90 14.65 13.55
CA LYS A 84 -7.40 13.27 13.48
C LYS A 84 -8.04 12.99 12.13
N LEU A 85 -8.02 11.73 11.73
CA LEU A 85 -8.83 11.23 10.62
C LEU A 85 -10.25 10.93 11.10
N VAL A 86 -11.23 11.50 10.43
CA VAL A 86 -12.66 11.21 10.62
C VAL A 86 -13.18 10.50 9.37
N ILE A 87 -13.81 9.35 9.54
CA ILE A 87 -14.46 8.61 8.45
C ILE A 87 -15.95 8.93 8.49
N ASP A 88 -16.40 9.71 7.49
CA ASP A 88 -17.81 10.12 7.37
C ASP A 88 -18.67 9.02 6.76
N GLN A 89 -18.08 8.29 5.81
CA GLN A 89 -18.76 7.22 5.09
C GLN A 89 -17.75 6.16 4.69
N GLU A 90 -18.02 4.92 5.06
CA GLU A 90 -17.20 3.79 4.67
C GLU A 90 -17.40 3.43 3.19
N GLY A 91 -16.36 2.91 2.55
CA GLY A 91 -16.45 2.38 1.19
C GLY A 91 -17.27 1.08 1.16
N ARG A 92 -17.89 0.81 0.02
CA ARG A 92 -18.74 -0.37 -0.17
C ARG A 92 -17.98 -1.67 -0.38
N PHE A 93 -16.68 -1.60 -0.65
CA PHE A 93 -15.85 -2.75 -1.01
C PHE A 93 -14.57 -2.76 -0.17
N ASP A 94 -14.40 -3.82 0.59
CA ASP A 94 -13.17 -4.10 1.29
C ASP A 94 -12.09 -4.52 0.28
N LYS A 95 -10.89 -3.99 0.47
CA LYS A 95 -9.73 -4.29 -0.39
C LYS A 95 -8.79 -5.33 0.23
N PHE A 96 -8.81 -5.45 1.55
CA PHE A 96 -8.05 -6.45 2.27
C PHE A 96 -8.91 -7.70 2.44
N VAL A 97 -8.66 -8.70 1.60
CA VAL A 97 -9.48 -9.91 1.47
C VAL A 97 -8.75 -11.14 1.99
N ASN A 98 -9.47 -12.21 2.29
CA ASN A 98 -8.82 -13.45 2.72
C ASN A 98 -7.93 -14.06 1.63
N SER A 99 -8.34 -13.97 0.36
CA SER A 99 -7.57 -14.47 -0.78
C SER A 99 -7.88 -13.64 -2.02
N CYS A 100 -6.85 -13.20 -2.73
CA CYS A 100 -6.98 -12.51 -4.00
C CYS A 100 -7.58 -13.41 -5.08
N ARG A 101 -8.45 -12.85 -5.94
CA ARG A 101 -9.03 -13.56 -7.08
C ARG A 101 -8.00 -13.93 -8.14
N GLN A 102 -6.94 -13.14 -8.24
CA GLN A 102 -5.84 -13.31 -9.17
C GLN A 102 -4.59 -12.70 -8.58
N LEU A 103 -3.42 -13.24 -8.89
CA LEU A 103 -2.14 -12.71 -8.42
C LEU A 103 -1.49 -11.87 -9.51
N SER A 104 -1.27 -10.59 -9.22
CA SER A 104 -0.43 -9.68 -10.02
C SER A 104 0.94 -9.49 -9.37
N PHE A 105 1.03 -9.63 -8.05
CA PHE A 105 2.24 -9.58 -7.24
C PHE A 105 2.19 -10.69 -6.18
N ASN A 106 3.31 -11.38 -5.98
CA ASN A 106 3.47 -12.40 -4.95
C ASN A 106 4.45 -11.93 -3.88
N ALA A 107 3.93 -11.70 -2.68
CA ALA A 107 4.71 -11.15 -1.57
C ALA A 107 5.74 -12.16 -1.02
N GLU A 108 5.42 -13.44 -0.98
CA GLU A 108 6.35 -14.48 -0.51
C GLU A 108 7.61 -14.53 -1.37
N GLN A 109 7.45 -14.51 -2.70
CA GLN A 109 8.59 -14.46 -3.61
C GLN A 109 9.43 -13.20 -3.44
N SER A 110 8.79 -12.06 -3.18
CA SER A 110 9.48 -10.80 -2.90
C SER A 110 10.30 -10.88 -1.62
N LEU A 111 9.71 -11.39 -0.53
CA LEU A 111 10.39 -11.59 0.74
C LEU A 111 11.54 -12.62 0.64
N ALA A 112 11.39 -13.67 -0.16
CA ALA A 112 12.44 -14.66 -0.38
C ALA A 112 13.70 -14.05 -1.03
N LYS A 113 13.54 -12.96 -1.77
CA LYS A 113 14.64 -12.16 -2.35
C LYS A 113 15.24 -11.16 -1.34
N GLY A 114 14.70 -11.06 -0.12
CA GLY A 114 15.10 -10.08 0.89
C GLY A 114 14.46 -8.70 0.72
N ASN A 115 13.45 -8.58 -0.15
CA ASN A 115 12.76 -7.32 -0.39
C ASN A 115 11.73 -7.03 0.70
N LYS A 116 11.33 -5.75 0.82
CA LYS A 116 10.31 -5.28 1.76
C LYS A 116 8.99 -5.05 1.03
N VAL A 117 7.87 -5.29 1.74
CA VAL A 117 6.52 -5.05 1.22
C VAL A 117 5.70 -4.32 2.27
N THR A 118 5.19 -3.15 1.91
CA THR A 118 4.42 -2.27 2.81
C THR A 118 3.14 -1.82 2.12
N PHE A 119 2.05 -1.76 2.88
CA PHE A 119 0.74 -1.27 2.46
C PHE A 119 0.38 -0.05 3.30
N ILE A 120 0.17 1.10 2.67
CA ILE A 120 -0.14 2.36 3.32
C ILE A 120 -1.52 2.82 2.89
N THR A 121 -2.36 3.10 3.87
CA THR A 121 -3.69 3.64 3.64
C THR A 121 -3.88 4.95 4.44
N GLU A 122 -5.00 5.60 4.24
CA GLU A 122 -5.36 6.79 5.02
C GLU A 122 -5.48 6.49 6.52
N ARG A 123 -5.76 5.24 6.92
CA ARG A 123 -6.09 4.87 8.30
C ARG A 123 -5.12 3.92 8.97
N CYS A 124 -4.33 3.16 8.21
CA CYS A 124 -3.38 2.20 8.79
C CYS A 124 -2.23 1.85 7.84
N VAL A 125 -1.16 1.33 8.42
CA VAL A 125 -0.02 0.74 7.71
C VAL A 125 0.08 -0.73 8.07
N LEU A 126 0.18 -1.59 7.04
CA LEU A 126 0.50 -3.00 7.20
C LEU A 126 1.85 -3.30 6.54
N VAL A 127 2.62 -4.16 7.19
CA VAL A 127 3.92 -4.64 6.67
C VAL A 127 3.86 -6.15 6.54
N ARG A 128 4.24 -6.67 5.38
CA ARG A 128 4.37 -8.12 5.19
C ARG A 128 5.72 -8.58 5.72
N THR A 129 5.70 -9.40 6.75
CA THR A 129 6.87 -10.04 7.36
C THR A 129 6.88 -11.54 7.07
N LYS A 130 7.90 -12.26 7.49
CA LYS A 130 7.93 -13.73 7.36
C LYS A 130 6.82 -14.42 8.15
N GLU A 131 6.41 -13.81 9.25
CA GLU A 131 5.38 -14.32 10.15
C GLU A 131 3.95 -14.07 9.63
N GLY A 132 3.77 -13.04 8.80
CA GLY A 132 2.45 -12.65 8.26
C GLY A 132 2.32 -11.16 7.98
N MET A 133 1.07 -10.72 7.85
CA MET A 133 0.71 -9.31 7.72
C MET A 133 0.65 -8.68 9.11
N VAL A 134 1.54 -7.74 9.39
CA VAL A 134 1.60 -7.02 10.66
C VAL A 134 0.97 -5.64 10.51
N LEU A 135 0.02 -5.31 11.35
CA LEU A 135 -0.59 -3.98 11.46
C LEU A 135 0.34 -3.10 12.32
N THR A 136 1.17 -2.30 11.70
CA THR A 136 2.23 -1.54 12.38
C THR A 136 1.79 -0.19 12.88
N GLU A 137 0.90 0.48 12.14
CA GLU A 137 0.47 1.83 12.47
C GLU A 137 -1.02 2.03 12.23
N ILE A 138 -1.63 2.94 13.00
CA ILE A 138 -3.02 3.37 12.88
C ILE A 138 -3.09 4.90 12.93
N ALA A 139 -4.00 5.49 12.15
CA ALA A 139 -4.21 6.92 12.14
C ALA A 139 -4.85 7.42 13.45
N PRO A 140 -4.47 8.61 13.93
CA PRO A 140 -5.17 9.25 15.04
C PRO A 140 -6.66 9.41 14.73
N GLY A 141 -7.52 9.08 15.69
CA GLY A 141 -8.99 9.18 15.57
C GLY A 141 -9.68 7.94 15.02
N VAL A 142 -8.92 6.95 14.51
CA VAL A 142 -9.47 5.70 13.97
C VAL A 142 -9.66 4.66 15.07
N ASP A 143 -10.83 4.05 15.13
CA ASP A 143 -11.10 2.90 16.00
C ASP A 143 -10.57 1.62 15.34
N LEU A 144 -9.65 0.95 16.06
CA LEU A 144 -8.98 -0.24 15.56
C LEU A 144 -9.96 -1.36 15.19
N LYS A 145 -10.97 -1.60 16.04
CA LYS A 145 -11.88 -2.72 15.83
C LYS A 145 -12.85 -2.45 14.69
N THR A 146 -13.62 -1.38 14.81
CA THR A 146 -14.77 -1.12 13.92
C THR A 146 -14.37 -0.53 12.58
N GLN A 147 -13.23 0.19 12.51
CA GLN A 147 -12.80 0.89 11.29
C GLN A 147 -11.58 0.24 10.61
N VAL A 148 -10.95 -0.77 11.24
CA VAL A 148 -9.86 -1.52 10.62
C VAL A 148 -10.16 -3.01 10.62
N LEU A 149 -10.27 -3.67 11.79
CA LEU A 149 -10.35 -5.13 11.85
C LEU A 149 -11.65 -5.68 11.25
N ASP A 150 -12.77 -5.00 11.40
CA ASP A 150 -14.06 -5.42 10.84
C ASP A 150 -14.12 -5.29 9.30
N HIS A 151 -13.11 -4.62 8.67
CA HIS A 151 -12.97 -4.42 7.22
C HIS A 151 -11.75 -5.14 6.60
N ILE A 152 -11.09 -6.01 7.36
CA ILE A 152 -10.02 -6.89 6.87
C ILE A 152 -10.56 -8.32 6.83
N GLY A 153 -10.45 -8.99 5.69
CA GLY A 153 -10.90 -10.36 5.49
C GLY A 153 -10.00 -11.45 6.13
N PHE A 154 -9.05 -11.06 6.98
CA PHE A 154 -8.12 -11.95 7.69
C PHE A 154 -7.69 -11.31 9.02
N ASP A 155 -7.08 -12.08 9.91
CA ASP A 155 -6.55 -11.57 11.18
C ASP A 155 -5.11 -11.10 10.99
N PRO A 156 -4.81 -9.78 10.99
CA PRO A 156 -3.45 -9.29 10.97
C PRO A 156 -2.76 -9.52 12.32
N ILE A 157 -1.45 -9.66 12.30
CA ILE A 157 -0.64 -9.69 13.51
C ILE A 157 -0.64 -8.29 14.11
N ILE A 158 -1.06 -8.16 15.36
CA ILE A 158 -1.03 -6.91 16.11
C ILE A 158 0.15 -6.96 17.06
N PRO A 159 1.07 -5.98 17.05
CA PRO A 159 2.18 -5.91 17.99
C PRO A 159 1.69 -5.86 19.45
N GLU A 160 2.51 -6.33 20.36
CA GLU A 160 2.24 -6.18 21.80
C GLU A 160 2.12 -4.69 22.15
N GLY A 161 1.02 -4.32 22.79
CA GLY A 161 0.68 -2.92 23.06
C GLY A 161 -0.14 -2.23 21.97
N GLY A 162 -0.44 -2.91 20.87
CA GLY A 162 -1.19 -2.37 19.73
C GLY A 162 -0.31 -1.75 18.63
N PRO A 163 -0.92 -1.32 17.51
CA PRO A 163 -0.22 -0.58 16.47
C PRO A 163 0.20 0.80 16.99
N ALA A 164 1.34 1.32 16.51
CA ALA A 164 1.77 2.68 16.80
C ALA A 164 0.79 3.71 16.18
N LEU A 165 0.73 4.90 16.74
CA LEU A 165 0.04 5.99 16.06
C LEU A 165 0.92 6.53 14.92
N MET A 166 0.28 6.81 13.78
CA MET A 166 0.91 7.55 12.70
C MET A 166 1.30 8.94 13.19
N ASP A 167 2.29 9.54 12.56
CA ASP A 167 2.74 10.90 12.87
C ASP A 167 1.58 11.91 12.73
N GLU A 168 1.24 12.58 13.82
CA GLU A 168 0.13 13.54 13.90
C GLU A 168 0.25 14.69 12.89
N ARG A 169 1.48 15.00 12.44
CA ARG A 169 1.74 16.02 11.42
C ARG A 169 1.11 15.67 10.06
N LEU A 170 0.88 14.38 9.77
CA LEU A 170 0.19 13.91 8.58
C LEU A 170 -1.29 14.30 8.55
N PHE A 171 -1.86 14.59 9.72
CA PHE A 171 -3.29 14.85 9.91
C PHE A 171 -3.59 16.33 10.18
N GLN A 172 -2.64 17.19 9.89
CA GLN A 172 -2.82 18.65 9.94
C GLN A 172 -3.20 19.17 8.53
N GLU A 173 -3.91 20.29 8.47
CA GLU A 173 -4.31 20.94 7.22
C GLU A 173 -3.10 21.29 6.34
N THR A 174 -1.99 21.62 6.97
CA THR A 174 -0.70 21.85 6.31
C THR A 174 0.43 21.24 7.13
N TRP A 175 1.23 20.39 6.51
CA TRP A 175 2.49 19.97 7.10
C TRP A 175 3.58 20.99 6.75
N GLY A 176 3.76 21.98 7.63
CA GLY A 176 4.87 22.94 7.53
C GLY A 176 6.22 22.27 7.86
N HIS A 177 7.30 22.81 7.27
CA HIS A 177 8.67 22.41 7.61
C HIS A 177 9.02 20.93 7.37
N LEU A 178 8.41 20.29 6.35
CA LEU A 178 8.74 18.90 5.98
C LEU A 178 10.26 18.72 5.74
N ARG A 179 10.94 19.72 5.17
CA ARG A 179 12.39 19.69 4.93
C ARG A 179 13.23 19.58 6.20
N ASP A 180 12.71 20.05 7.33
CA ASP A 180 13.43 20.04 8.62
C ASP A 180 13.35 18.67 9.29
N THR A 181 12.67 17.70 8.67
CA THR A 181 12.39 16.36 9.19
C THR A 181 13.36 15.30 8.63
N PHE A 182 14.12 15.66 7.56
CA PHE A 182 15.06 14.77 6.87
C PHE A 182 16.50 15.25 6.97
#